data_3ad38aaa7888643200eaf518d9861017
#
_entry.id   3ad38aaa7888643200eaf518d9861017
#
_cell.length_a   1.000
_cell.length_b   1.000
_cell.length_c   1.000
_cell.angle_alpha   90.00
_cell.angle_beta   90.00
_cell.angle_gamma   90.00
#
_symmetry.space_group_name_H-M   'P 1'
#
loop_
_entity.id
_entity.type
_entity.pdbx_description
1 polymer ?
#
loop_
_entity_poly.entity_id
_entity_poly.type
_entity_poly.pdbx_seq_one_letter_code
_entity_poly.pdbx_strand_id
1 'polypeptide(L)'
;RGRLNLAMIEAAEKQGVAIQFDAKIDRIDIDAKTFRYETDGEYRTEPYERLIGSDGAGSAVRHALVQQGLVHERSESLGHNYRELEIAPDASGGFRLDANSLHIWPRGGFMCIALPNTEKTFTVTLFLPAEGEVSFSHIESPEAARFFFRQYFPDALGLIADFDHDWTNNPESRLSTLYLDTWHHQDSIVLIGDAAHAMVPFHGQGMN
;
A
#
# COMPACT_ATOMS: atom_id res chain seq x y z
N ARG A 1 -1.88 -6.87 10.03
CA ARG A 1 -0.71 -7.00 9.12
C ARG A 1 0.61 -7.06 9.90
N GLY A 2 0.85 -6.19 10.91
CA GLY A 2 2.13 -6.10 11.64
C GLY A 2 2.56 -7.42 12.31
N ARG A 3 1.66 -8.13 12.99
CA ARG A 3 1.99 -9.42 13.64
C ARG A 3 2.36 -10.51 12.64
N LEU A 4 1.72 -10.55 11.46
CA LEU A 4 2.07 -11.50 10.40
C LEU A 4 3.48 -11.19 9.86
N ASN A 5 3.76 -9.92 9.58
CA ASN A 5 5.10 -9.50 9.15
C ASN A 5 6.18 -9.91 10.15
N LEU A 6 5.97 -9.64 11.44
CA LEU A 6 6.92 -10.02 12.49
C LEU A 6 7.15 -11.52 12.51
N ALA A 7 6.07 -12.32 12.48
CA ALA A 7 6.18 -13.78 12.47
C ALA A 7 6.93 -14.32 11.24
N MET A 8 6.74 -13.68 10.07
CA MET A 8 7.46 -14.07 8.83
C MET A 8 8.94 -13.69 8.90
N ILE A 9 9.29 -12.53 9.44
CA ILE A 9 10.66 -12.09 9.67
C ILE A 9 11.36 -13.07 10.61
N GLU A 10 10.77 -13.35 11.77
CA GLU A 10 11.31 -14.31 12.75
C GLU A 10 11.48 -15.73 12.16
N ALA A 11 10.55 -16.16 11.31
CA ALA A 11 10.64 -17.45 10.65
C ALA A 11 11.79 -17.50 9.64
N ALA A 12 12.00 -16.41 8.88
CA ALA A 12 13.11 -16.29 7.93
C ALA A 12 14.47 -16.31 8.65
N GLU A 13 14.62 -15.52 9.71
CA GLU A 13 15.84 -15.49 10.52
C GLU A 13 16.17 -16.85 11.13
N LYS A 14 15.16 -17.60 11.63
CA LYS A 14 15.34 -18.96 12.13
C LYS A 14 15.82 -19.96 11.06
N GLN A 15 15.56 -19.67 9.79
CA GLN A 15 16.07 -20.44 8.65
C GLN A 15 17.44 -19.95 8.17
N GLY A 16 18.06 -18.99 8.84
CA GLY A 16 19.38 -18.46 8.50
C GLY A 16 19.37 -17.41 7.39
N VAL A 17 18.21 -16.83 7.06
CA VAL A 17 18.12 -15.73 6.10
C VAL A 17 18.69 -14.48 6.75
N ALA A 18 19.68 -13.85 6.12
CA ALA A 18 20.18 -12.53 6.52
C ALA A 18 19.20 -11.45 6.06
N ILE A 19 18.71 -10.65 6.99
CA ILE A 19 17.76 -9.54 6.71
C ILE A 19 18.50 -8.22 6.97
N GLN A 20 18.54 -7.36 5.97
CA GLN A 20 19.06 -6.00 6.08
C GLN A 20 17.90 -5.03 6.12
N PHE A 21 17.67 -4.40 7.28
CA PHE A 21 16.69 -3.32 7.45
C PHE A 21 17.30 -1.98 7.02
N ASP A 22 16.43 -1.00 6.77
CA ASP A 22 16.80 0.36 6.37
C ASP A 22 17.77 0.41 5.18
N ALA A 23 17.60 -0.57 4.26
CA ALA A 23 18.39 -0.75 3.06
C ALA A 23 17.50 -0.49 1.82
N LYS A 24 17.48 0.75 1.34
CA LYS A 24 16.67 1.15 0.19
C LYS A 24 17.42 0.89 -1.11
N ILE A 25 16.92 -0.06 -1.91
CA ILE A 25 17.46 -0.29 -3.27
C ILE A 25 17.08 0.90 -4.16
N ASP A 26 18.07 1.50 -4.80
CA ASP A 26 17.92 2.65 -5.69
C ASP A 26 18.32 2.36 -7.15
N ARG A 27 19.14 1.33 -7.38
CA ARG A 27 19.63 0.97 -8.71
C ARG A 27 19.83 -0.53 -8.84
N ILE A 28 19.45 -1.07 -10.01
CA ILE A 28 19.72 -2.45 -10.41
C ILE A 28 20.40 -2.40 -11.77
N ASP A 29 21.54 -3.06 -11.86
CA ASP A 29 22.26 -3.28 -13.12
C ASP A 29 22.08 -4.74 -13.52
N ILE A 30 21.26 -4.96 -14.54
CA ILE A 30 20.86 -6.31 -14.97
C ILE A 30 22.01 -7.02 -15.69
N ASP A 31 22.79 -6.29 -16.49
CA ASP A 31 23.91 -6.84 -17.25
C ASP A 31 25.08 -7.21 -16.35
N ALA A 32 25.41 -6.34 -15.39
CA ALA A 32 26.46 -6.59 -14.39
C ALA A 32 26.00 -7.54 -13.28
N LYS A 33 24.72 -7.86 -13.18
CA LYS A 33 24.09 -8.61 -12.08
C LYS A 33 24.44 -8.05 -10.71
N THR A 34 24.23 -6.73 -10.53
CA THR A 34 24.45 -6.03 -9.26
C THR A 34 23.25 -5.17 -8.90
N PHE A 35 23.07 -4.93 -7.59
CA PHE A 35 22.14 -3.92 -7.09
C PHE A 35 22.84 -2.98 -6.13
N ARG A 36 22.41 -1.72 -6.14
CA ARG A 36 22.89 -0.70 -5.21
C ARG A 36 21.80 -0.36 -4.23
N TYR A 37 22.15 -0.22 -2.97
CA TYR A 37 21.25 0.21 -1.90
C TYR A 37 21.90 1.24 -1.00
N GLU A 38 21.09 2.09 -0.39
CA GLU A 38 21.47 3.05 0.61
C GLU A 38 21.17 2.47 2.00
N THR A 39 22.15 2.54 2.90
CA THR A 39 22.02 2.21 4.31
C THR A 39 22.94 3.12 5.12
N ASP A 40 22.45 3.66 6.25
CA ASP A 40 23.18 4.60 7.10
C ASP A 40 23.78 5.82 6.35
N GLY A 41 23.13 6.26 5.27
CA GLY A 41 23.57 7.38 4.43
C GLY A 41 24.73 7.02 3.47
N GLU A 42 25.09 5.75 3.36
CA GLU A 42 26.12 5.25 2.45
C GLU A 42 25.53 4.36 1.36
N TYR A 43 26.07 4.45 0.14
CA TYR A 43 25.71 3.55 -0.95
C TYR A 43 26.62 2.33 -0.98
N ARG A 44 26.00 1.15 -1.07
CA ARG A 44 26.68 -0.13 -1.24
C ARG A 44 26.19 -0.83 -2.50
N THR A 45 27.07 -1.55 -3.17
CA THR A 45 26.76 -2.33 -4.37
C THR A 45 27.12 -3.78 -4.13
N GLU A 46 26.15 -4.67 -4.34
CA GLU A 46 26.32 -6.11 -4.12
C GLU A 46 25.97 -6.88 -5.39
N PRO A 47 26.66 -7.97 -5.68
CA PRO A 47 26.31 -8.85 -6.78
C PRO A 47 25.14 -9.77 -6.41
N TYR A 48 24.42 -10.27 -7.42
CA TYR A 48 23.42 -11.33 -7.25
C TYR A 48 23.59 -12.41 -8.33
N GLU A 49 23.29 -13.64 -7.96
CA GLU A 49 23.11 -14.73 -8.92
C GLU A 49 21.64 -14.82 -9.34
N ARG A 50 20.73 -14.69 -8.37
CA ARG A 50 19.28 -14.65 -8.55
C ARG A 50 18.71 -13.52 -7.73
N LEU A 51 17.79 -12.76 -8.33
CA LEU A 51 17.11 -11.63 -7.70
C LEU A 51 15.61 -11.87 -7.72
N ILE A 52 15.00 -11.77 -6.54
CA ILE A 52 13.54 -11.86 -6.39
C ILE A 52 13.02 -10.47 -6.05
N GLY A 53 12.30 -9.84 -6.97
CA GLY A 53 11.60 -8.57 -6.75
C GLY A 53 10.27 -8.81 -6.04
N SER A 54 10.22 -8.53 -4.73
CA SER A 54 9.00 -8.57 -3.90
C SER A 54 8.72 -7.22 -3.24
N ASP A 55 9.15 -6.16 -3.89
CA ASP A 55 9.25 -4.77 -3.43
C ASP A 55 7.97 -3.94 -3.74
N GLY A 56 6.84 -4.63 -3.95
CA GLY A 56 5.52 -4.04 -4.00
C GLY A 56 5.17 -3.34 -5.32
N ALA A 57 4.05 -2.61 -5.34
CA ALA A 57 3.53 -1.95 -6.53
C ALA A 57 4.49 -0.93 -7.16
N GLY A 58 5.37 -0.33 -6.36
CA GLY A 58 6.43 0.60 -6.80
C GLY A 58 7.77 -0.06 -7.13
N SER A 59 7.81 -1.34 -7.47
CA SER A 59 9.00 -2.18 -7.62
C SER A 59 10.13 -1.54 -8.41
N ALA A 60 11.29 -1.40 -7.78
CA ALA A 60 12.53 -0.96 -8.43
C ALA A 60 13.07 -2.04 -9.39
N VAL A 61 12.87 -3.32 -9.05
CA VAL A 61 13.27 -4.45 -9.91
C VAL A 61 12.48 -4.44 -11.21
N ARG A 62 11.15 -4.29 -11.13
CA ARG A 62 10.28 -4.17 -12.31
C ARG A 62 10.66 -2.95 -13.15
N HIS A 63 10.87 -1.80 -12.52
CA HIS A 63 11.28 -0.58 -13.21
C HIS A 63 12.55 -0.76 -14.03
N ALA A 64 13.57 -1.42 -13.47
CA ALA A 64 14.81 -1.70 -14.16
C ALA A 64 14.59 -2.59 -15.40
N LEU A 65 13.76 -3.64 -15.28
CA LEU A 65 13.40 -4.52 -16.40
C LEU A 65 12.63 -3.78 -17.51
N VAL A 66 11.67 -2.93 -17.14
CA VAL A 66 10.88 -2.12 -18.10
C VAL A 66 11.76 -1.10 -18.81
N GLN A 67 12.65 -0.41 -18.10
CA GLN A 67 13.57 0.57 -18.70
C GLN A 67 14.51 -0.04 -19.77
N GLN A 68 14.87 -1.31 -19.61
CA GLN A 68 15.68 -2.03 -20.59
C GLN A 68 14.85 -2.72 -21.68
N GLY A 69 13.52 -2.59 -21.66
CA GLY A 69 12.64 -3.24 -22.63
C GLY A 69 12.56 -4.77 -22.49
N LEU A 70 12.93 -5.31 -21.34
CA LEU A 70 12.93 -6.75 -21.04
C LEU A 70 11.57 -7.25 -20.55
N VAL A 71 10.74 -6.35 -20.04
CA VAL A 71 9.35 -6.58 -19.60
C VAL A 71 8.50 -5.42 -20.08
N HIS A 72 7.29 -5.70 -20.55
CA HIS A 72 6.33 -4.67 -20.92
C HIS A 72 5.24 -4.55 -19.85
N GLU A 73 5.06 -3.31 -19.40
CA GLU A 73 4.11 -2.96 -18.34
C GLU A 73 2.91 -2.22 -18.94
N ARG A 74 1.71 -2.60 -18.50
CA ARG A 74 0.47 -1.85 -18.71
C ARG A 74 -0.22 -1.64 -17.38
N SER A 75 -0.50 -0.40 -17.04
CA SER A 75 -1.25 -0.05 -15.83
C SER A 75 -2.62 0.51 -16.20
N GLU A 76 -3.67 -0.02 -15.57
CA GLU A 76 -5.05 0.44 -15.71
C GLU A 76 -5.50 1.12 -14.43
N SER A 77 -5.68 2.44 -14.49
CA SER A 77 -6.26 3.20 -13.38
C SER A 77 -7.76 2.92 -13.26
N LEU A 78 -8.23 2.71 -12.04
CA LEU A 78 -9.66 2.63 -11.75
C LEU A 78 -10.35 4.01 -11.81
N GLY A 79 -9.59 5.11 -11.90
CA GLY A 79 -10.11 6.47 -11.78
C GLY A 79 -10.49 6.87 -10.35
N HIS A 80 -10.19 6.02 -9.38
CA HIS A 80 -10.39 6.24 -7.95
C HIS A 80 -9.07 6.23 -7.22
N ASN A 81 -8.99 7.01 -6.16
CA ASN A 81 -7.92 6.99 -5.18
C ASN A 81 -8.47 6.57 -3.83
N TYR A 82 -7.59 6.33 -2.88
CA TYR A 82 -7.99 6.07 -1.49
C TYR A 82 -7.07 6.81 -0.51
N ARG A 83 -7.62 7.05 0.68
CA ARG A 83 -6.88 7.58 1.83
C ARG A 83 -7.30 6.83 3.08
N GLU A 84 -6.33 6.52 3.93
CA GLU A 84 -6.57 5.83 5.20
C GLU A 84 -6.63 6.84 6.34
N LEU A 85 -7.55 6.57 7.29
CA LEU A 85 -7.75 7.29 8.55
C LEU A 85 -7.85 6.23 9.66
N GLU A 86 -7.89 6.64 10.93
CA GLU A 86 -8.00 5.72 12.05
C GLU A 86 -9.17 6.06 12.98
N ILE A 87 -9.90 5.03 13.40
CA ILE A 87 -10.76 5.08 14.59
C ILE A 87 -9.97 4.50 15.75
N ALA A 88 -9.60 5.34 16.71
CA ALA A 88 -8.92 4.95 17.94
C ALA A 88 -9.85 4.12 18.85
N PRO A 89 -9.30 3.37 19.83
CA PRO A 89 -10.11 2.71 20.87
C PRO A 89 -10.99 3.70 21.63
N ASP A 90 -12.02 3.22 22.29
CA ASP A 90 -12.82 4.02 23.20
C ASP A 90 -12.04 4.37 24.49
N ALA A 91 -12.61 5.20 25.36
CA ALA A 91 -11.98 5.64 26.60
C ALA A 91 -11.68 4.50 27.59
N SER A 92 -12.33 3.33 27.43
CA SER A 92 -12.06 2.12 28.22
C SER A 92 -11.03 1.21 27.57
N GLY A 93 -10.50 1.56 26.40
CA GLY A 93 -9.60 0.75 25.58
C GLY A 93 -10.32 -0.35 24.81
N GLY A 94 -11.64 -0.23 24.58
CA GLY A 94 -12.47 -1.14 23.81
C GLY A 94 -12.62 -0.74 22.33
N PHE A 95 -13.22 -1.62 21.54
CA PHE A 95 -13.60 -1.29 20.17
C PHE A 95 -14.79 -0.33 20.13
N ARG A 96 -14.77 0.67 19.25
CA ARG A 96 -15.85 1.62 19.06
C ARG A 96 -16.96 1.12 18.11
N LEU A 97 -16.69 0.09 17.34
CA LEU A 97 -17.59 -0.60 16.42
C LEU A 97 -17.49 -2.11 16.66
N ASP A 98 -18.36 -2.91 16.03
CA ASP A 98 -18.27 -4.37 16.11
C ASP A 98 -16.94 -4.88 15.53
N ALA A 99 -16.15 -5.56 16.36
CA ALA A 99 -14.83 -6.07 16.03
C ALA A 99 -14.83 -7.30 15.09
N ASN A 100 -16.00 -7.88 14.82
CA ASN A 100 -16.13 -9.06 13.97
C ASN A 100 -16.75 -8.75 12.61
N SER A 101 -16.89 -7.46 12.28
CA SER A 101 -17.56 -6.97 11.08
C SER A 101 -16.68 -6.07 10.25
N LEU A 102 -16.84 -6.13 8.93
CA LEU A 102 -16.44 -5.09 8.00
C LEU A 102 -17.54 -4.03 7.98
N HIS A 103 -17.22 -2.81 8.37
CA HIS A 103 -18.15 -1.69 8.30
C HIS A 103 -18.04 -1.00 6.95
N ILE A 104 -19.16 -0.73 6.29
CA ILE A 104 -19.21 -0.13 4.96
C ILE A 104 -20.24 0.99 4.93
N TRP A 105 -19.85 2.17 4.47
CA TRP A 105 -20.71 3.31 4.16
C TRP A 105 -20.70 3.57 2.65
N PRO A 106 -21.59 2.93 1.87
CA PRO A 106 -21.67 3.14 0.42
C PRO A 106 -22.38 4.46 0.08
N ARG A 107 -21.92 5.15 -0.98
CA ARG A 107 -22.48 6.42 -1.47
C ARG A 107 -22.52 6.45 -3.01
N GLY A 108 -23.09 5.41 -3.61
CA GLY A 108 -23.17 5.30 -5.07
C GLY A 108 -21.78 5.08 -5.71
N GLY A 109 -21.15 6.13 -6.22
CA GLY A 109 -19.85 6.04 -6.89
C GLY A 109 -18.62 6.03 -5.97
N PHE A 110 -18.79 6.13 -4.65
CA PHE A 110 -17.70 6.14 -3.67
C PHE A 110 -18.15 5.52 -2.34
N MET A 111 -17.19 5.20 -1.47
CA MET A 111 -17.49 4.58 -0.18
C MET A 111 -16.42 4.84 0.86
N CYS A 112 -16.81 4.69 2.11
CA CYS A 112 -15.90 4.57 3.23
C CYS A 112 -16.06 3.16 3.84
N ILE A 113 -14.97 2.54 4.26
CA ILE A 113 -15.00 1.26 4.98
C ILE A 113 -14.19 1.37 6.26
N ALA A 114 -14.46 0.50 7.25
CA ALA A 114 -13.62 0.36 8.43
C ALA A 114 -13.39 -1.11 8.76
N LEU A 115 -12.12 -1.47 8.95
CA LEU A 115 -11.66 -2.81 9.28
C LEU A 115 -11.01 -2.83 10.66
N PRO A 116 -11.35 -3.78 11.55
CA PRO A 116 -10.79 -3.88 12.89
C PRO A 116 -9.33 -4.33 12.87
N ASN A 117 -8.54 -3.76 13.79
CA ASN A 117 -7.16 -4.13 14.07
C ASN A 117 -7.05 -4.82 15.43
N THR A 118 -5.96 -5.55 15.64
CA THR A 118 -5.66 -6.23 16.92
C THR A 118 -5.47 -5.26 18.09
N GLU A 119 -5.05 -4.04 17.78
CA GLU A 119 -4.84 -2.92 18.71
C GLU A 119 -6.15 -2.25 19.16
N LYS A 120 -7.29 -2.82 18.75
CA LYS A 120 -8.65 -2.32 18.99
C LYS A 120 -8.95 -0.97 18.30
N THR A 121 -8.15 -0.62 17.31
CA THR A 121 -8.43 0.44 16.36
C THR A 121 -9.18 -0.10 15.14
N PHE A 122 -9.64 0.79 14.26
CA PHE A 122 -10.09 0.42 12.91
C PHE A 122 -9.31 1.24 11.90
N THR A 123 -8.80 0.58 10.87
CA THR A 123 -8.35 1.28 9.66
C THR A 123 -9.58 1.67 8.86
N VAL A 124 -9.77 2.97 8.71
CA VAL A 124 -10.83 3.56 7.90
C VAL A 124 -10.25 3.91 6.54
N THR A 125 -10.88 3.45 5.46
CA THR A 125 -10.43 3.75 4.10
C THR A 125 -11.54 4.45 3.34
N LEU A 126 -11.29 5.69 2.91
CA LEU A 126 -12.12 6.41 1.96
C LEU A 126 -11.67 6.07 0.54
N PHE A 127 -12.57 5.53 -0.26
CA PHE A 127 -12.42 5.36 -1.71
C PHE A 127 -13.26 6.40 -2.42
N LEU A 128 -12.63 7.24 -3.24
CA LEU A 128 -13.28 8.37 -3.89
C LEU A 128 -12.71 8.54 -5.31
N PRO A 129 -13.49 9.02 -6.30
CA PRO A 129 -12.94 9.42 -7.58
C PRO A 129 -11.75 10.37 -7.44
N ALA A 130 -10.73 10.21 -8.28
CA ALA A 130 -9.57 11.09 -8.30
C ALA A 130 -9.97 12.49 -8.80
N GLU A 131 -10.84 12.52 -9.83
CA GLU A 131 -11.30 13.73 -10.50
C GLU A 131 -12.82 13.73 -10.66
N GLY A 132 -13.43 14.90 -10.86
CA GLY A 132 -14.87 15.07 -11.01
C GLY A 132 -15.48 15.92 -9.90
N GLU A 133 -16.80 16.14 -9.93
CA GLU A 133 -17.51 17.03 -9.00
C GLU A 133 -17.39 16.58 -7.53
N VAL A 134 -17.46 15.28 -7.29
CA VAL A 134 -17.27 14.67 -5.96
C VAL A 134 -16.01 13.81 -6.02
N SER A 135 -14.85 14.40 -5.69
CA SER A 135 -13.55 13.76 -5.90
C SER A 135 -12.47 14.30 -4.95
N PHE A 136 -11.34 13.61 -4.89
CA PHE A 136 -10.18 14.08 -4.15
C PHE A 136 -9.64 15.43 -4.65
N SER A 137 -9.74 15.70 -5.96
CA SER A 137 -9.27 16.99 -6.54
C SER A 137 -9.98 18.21 -5.98
N HIS A 138 -11.15 18.06 -5.33
CA HIS A 138 -11.90 19.12 -4.68
C HIS A 138 -11.72 19.15 -3.15
N ILE A 139 -10.90 18.27 -2.58
CA ILE A 139 -10.69 18.17 -1.14
C ILE A 139 -9.22 18.51 -0.83
N GLU A 140 -8.87 19.78 -0.95
CA GLU A 140 -7.49 20.26 -0.87
C GLU A 140 -7.00 20.52 0.57
N SER A 141 -7.90 20.51 1.55
CA SER A 141 -7.54 20.79 2.95
C SER A 141 -8.27 19.88 3.94
N PRO A 142 -7.77 19.75 5.17
CA PRO A 142 -8.46 19.04 6.24
C PRO A 142 -9.87 19.61 6.52
N GLU A 143 -10.05 20.92 6.41
CA GLU A 143 -11.37 21.57 6.60
C GLU A 143 -12.37 21.16 5.53
N ALA A 144 -11.92 21.14 4.25
CA ALA A 144 -12.72 20.66 3.13
C ALA A 144 -13.08 19.19 3.31
N ALA A 145 -12.13 18.37 3.78
CA ALA A 145 -12.35 16.97 4.08
C ALA A 145 -13.36 16.77 5.21
N ARG A 146 -13.27 17.55 6.29
CA ARG A 146 -14.27 17.52 7.37
C ARG A 146 -15.66 17.92 6.88
N PHE A 147 -15.74 18.93 6.00
CA PHE A 147 -17.01 19.32 5.40
C PHE A 147 -17.59 18.18 4.57
N PHE A 148 -16.77 17.55 3.72
CA PHE A 148 -17.16 16.38 2.93
C PHE A 148 -17.63 15.21 3.82
N PHE A 149 -16.91 14.86 4.89
CA PHE A 149 -17.30 13.81 5.82
C PHE A 149 -18.58 14.16 6.59
N ARG A 150 -18.79 15.41 6.99
CA ARG A 150 -20.05 15.84 7.61
C ARG A 150 -21.26 15.63 6.69
N GLN A 151 -21.06 15.84 5.40
CA GLN A 151 -22.12 15.70 4.40
C GLN A 151 -22.40 14.23 4.10
N TYR A 152 -21.39 13.42 3.92
CA TYR A 152 -21.53 12.07 3.39
C TYR A 152 -21.35 10.96 4.44
N PHE A 153 -20.57 11.17 5.47
CA PHE A 153 -20.21 10.17 6.47
C PHE A 153 -20.23 10.74 7.91
N PRO A 154 -21.34 11.39 8.36
CA PRO A 154 -21.37 12.09 9.64
C PRO A 154 -21.15 11.15 10.83
N ASP A 155 -21.63 9.94 10.78
CA ASP A 155 -21.47 8.88 11.77
C ASP A 155 -20.02 8.37 11.83
N ALA A 156 -19.36 8.16 10.70
CA ALA A 156 -17.96 7.79 10.65
C ALA A 156 -17.05 8.92 11.17
N LEU A 157 -17.31 10.18 10.80
CA LEU A 157 -16.56 11.34 11.26
C LEU A 157 -16.53 11.46 12.78
N GLY A 158 -17.65 11.18 13.45
CA GLY A 158 -17.75 11.20 14.91
C GLY A 158 -16.90 10.15 15.63
N LEU A 159 -16.41 9.15 14.91
CA LEU A 159 -15.55 8.09 15.44
C LEU A 159 -14.05 8.36 15.27
N ILE A 160 -13.66 9.20 14.29
CA ILE A 160 -12.26 9.52 13.97
C ILE A 160 -11.82 10.71 14.80
N ALA A 161 -11.02 10.46 15.84
CA ALA A 161 -10.62 11.48 16.79
C ALA A 161 -9.61 12.48 16.18
N ASP A 162 -8.58 11.99 15.53
CA ASP A 162 -7.46 12.78 15.01
C ASP A 162 -7.55 13.01 13.48
N PHE A 163 -8.77 13.29 13.01
CA PHE A 163 -9.10 13.40 11.59
C PHE A 163 -8.14 14.31 10.79
N ASP A 164 -7.82 15.51 11.30
CA ASP A 164 -6.98 16.46 10.58
C ASP A 164 -5.53 15.98 10.50
N HIS A 165 -5.05 15.33 11.57
CA HIS A 165 -3.72 14.70 11.59
C HIS A 165 -3.63 13.60 10.55
N ASP A 166 -4.58 12.67 10.56
CA ASP A 166 -4.61 11.56 9.63
C ASP A 166 -4.74 12.04 8.19
N TRP A 167 -5.65 13.01 7.95
CA TRP A 167 -5.83 13.58 6.62
C TRP A 167 -4.57 14.21 6.06
N THR A 168 -3.80 14.92 6.91
CA THR A 168 -2.59 15.62 6.51
C THR A 168 -1.40 14.68 6.28
N ASN A 169 -1.26 13.66 7.15
CA ASN A 169 -0.05 12.84 7.17
C ASN A 169 -0.17 11.53 6.38
N ASN A 170 -1.39 11.01 6.19
CA ASN A 170 -1.57 9.80 5.41
C ASN A 170 -1.66 10.14 3.91
N PRO A 171 -0.90 9.47 3.03
CA PRO A 171 -0.88 9.79 1.62
C PRO A 171 -2.20 9.40 0.94
N GLU A 172 -2.57 10.17 -0.07
CA GLU A 172 -3.52 9.74 -1.08
C GLU A 172 -2.82 8.75 -2.02
N SER A 173 -3.46 7.61 -2.24
CA SER A 173 -2.91 6.53 -3.06
C SER A 173 -3.86 6.17 -4.19
N ARG A 174 -3.29 5.86 -5.35
CA ARG A 174 -4.06 5.50 -6.56
C ARG A 174 -4.49 4.05 -6.52
N LEU A 175 -5.68 3.79 -7.07
CA LEU A 175 -6.15 2.44 -7.35
C LEU A 175 -5.88 2.11 -8.81
N SER A 176 -5.00 1.15 -9.04
CA SER A 176 -4.66 0.68 -10.38
C SER A 176 -4.39 -0.83 -10.38
N THR A 177 -4.60 -1.44 -11.53
CA THR A 177 -4.20 -2.83 -11.76
C THR A 177 -3.02 -2.85 -12.72
N LEU A 178 -2.01 -3.62 -12.35
CA LEU A 178 -0.78 -3.79 -13.09
C LEU A 178 -0.82 -5.09 -13.90
N TYR A 179 -0.45 -5.01 -15.16
CA TYR A 179 -0.31 -6.15 -16.06
C TYR A 179 1.11 -6.16 -16.63
N LEU A 180 1.75 -7.32 -16.61
CA LEU A 180 3.04 -7.56 -17.23
C LEU A 180 2.91 -8.71 -18.25
N ASP A 181 3.66 -8.63 -19.33
CA ASP A 181 3.75 -9.70 -20.32
C ASP A 181 4.57 -10.91 -19.83
N THR A 182 5.52 -10.67 -18.93
CA THR A 182 6.29 -11.70 -18.23
C THR A 182 6.68 -11.25 -16.84
N TRP A 183 6.87 -12.19 -15.91
CA TRP A 183 7.25 -11.91 -14.52
C TRP A 183 8.70 -12.29 -14.23
N HIS A 184 9.47 -12.68 -15.22
CA HIS A 184 10.86 -13.07 -15.03
C HIS A 184 11.74 -12.62 -16.19
N HIS A 185 13.04 -12.56 -15.94
CA HIS A 185 14.04 -12.37 -16.97
C HIS A 185 15.11 -13.47 -16.86
N GLN A 186 15.20 -14.29 -17.92
CA GLN A 186 16.08 -15.46 -17.96
C GLN A 186 15.88 -16.37 -16.73
N ASP A 187 16.98 -16.86 -16.15
CA ASP A 187 17.03 -17.68 -14.92
C ASP A 187 17.47 -16.88 -13.69
N SER A 188 17.62 -15.56 -13.83
CA SER A 188 18.27 -14.71 -12.81
C SER A 188 17.35 -13.73 -12.10
N ILE A 189 16.22 -13.31 -12.69
CA ILE A 189 15.31 -12.36 -12.05
C ILE A 189 13.88 -12.89 -12.11
N VAL A 190 13.14 -12.76 -10.99
CA VAL A 190 11.69 -13.04 -10.93
C VAL A 190 11.00 -11.97 -10.09
N LEU A 191 9.81 -11.55 -10.52
CA LEU A 191 8.90 -10.66 -9.80
C LEU A 191 7.81 -11.49 -9.14
N ILE A 192 7.44 -11.14 -7.90
CA ILE A 192 6.37 -11.80 -7.16
C ILE A 192 5.49 -10.80 -6.42
N GLY A 193 4.26 -11.20 -6.10
CA GLY A 193 3.28 -10.36 -5.39
C GLY A 193 2.97 -9.06 -6.16
N ASP A 194 2.79 -7.96 -5.46
CA ASP A 194 2.44 -6.67 -6.07
C ASP A 194 3.51 -6.11 -7.02
N ALA A 195 4.77 -6.57 -6.91
CA ALA A 195 5.80 -6.24 -7.90
C ALA A 195 5.48 -6.79 -9.29
N ALA A 196 4.82 -7.96 -9.34
CA ALA A 196 4.43 -8.63 -10.59
C ALA A 196 3.01 -8.27 -11.07
N HIS A 197 2.05 -8.13 -10.14
CA HIS A 197 0.62 -8.04 -10.47
C HIS A 197 -0.19 -7.27 -9.41
N ALA A 198 0.23 -6.06 -9.07
CA ALA A 198 -0.56 -5.21 -8.19
C ALA A 198 -1.99 -5.06 -8.71
N MET A 199 -2.96 -5.21 -7.81
CA MET A 199 -4.39 -5.15 -8.15
C MET A 199 -5.18 -4.32 -7.13
N VAL A 200 -6.36 -3.88 -7.53
CA VAL A 200 -7.26 -3.15 -6.63
C VAL A 200 -7.69 -4.02 -5.43
N PRO A 201 -7.72 -3.48 -4.20
CA PRO A 201 -7.78 -4.27 -2.97
C PRO A 201 -9.19 -4.71 -2.53
N PHE A 202 -10.25 -4.45 -3.30
CA PHE A 202 -11.65 -4.60 -2.87
C PHE A 202 -12.04 -6.01 -2.41
N HIS A 203 -11.40 -7.04 -2.93
CA HIS A 203 -11.68 -8.43 -2.55
C HIS A 203 -10.59 -9.04 -1.66
N GLY A 204 -9.56 -8.28 -1.31
CA GLY A 204 -8.46 -8.77 -0.48
C GLY A 204 -7.66 -9.91 -1.08
N GLN A 205 -7.64 -10.07 -2.40
CA GLN A 205 -7.05 -11.22 -3.11
C GLN A 205 -5.59 -11.04 -3.53
N GLY A 206 -4.97 -9.90 -3.21
CA GLY A 206 -3.59 -9.62 -3.64
C GLY A 206 -2.52 -10.58 -3.08
N MET A 207 -2.84 -11.32 -2.02
CA MET A 207 -1.93 -12.33 -1.44
C MET A 207 -2.21 -13.77 -1.88
N ASN A 208 -3.27 -14.02 -2.61
CA ASN A 208 -3.72 -15.37 -2.98
C ASN A 208 -3.18 -15.79 -4.34
#